data_df179139e993d5246f29d9cc6ef1d515
#
_entry.id   df179139e993d5246f29d9cc6ef1d515
#
_cell.length_a   1.000
_cell.length_b   1.000
_cell.length_c   1.000
_cell.angle_alpha   90.00
_cell.angle_beta   90.00
_cell.angle_gamma   90.00
#
_symmetry.space_group_name_H-M   'P 1'
#
loop_
_entity.id
_entity.type
_entity.pdbx_description
1 polymer ?
#
loop_
_entity_poly.entity_id
_entity_poly.type
_entity_poly.pdbx_seq_one_letter_code
_entity_poly.pdbx_strand_id
1 'polypeptide(L)'
;MKTEASRKPVPMEQGLAEVLTSWRAKCAYNQPHDYVFVSIKMHGKQPIWPNSAMEDHIRPAAKRAEITKRIGWHTLRHTFGTLLKANGEDVATVQALMRHANVSVTMNTYVQAVTPAKRKAQRGIIKQIREVAPDGPRSKSETPASA
;
A
#
# COMPACT_ATOMS: atom_id res chain seq x y z
N MET A 1 11.08 -17.45 6.91
CA MET A 1 10.34 -16.20 7.16
C MET A 1 10.86 -15.56 8.43
N LYS A 2 11.19 -14.27 8.41
CA LYS A 2 11.92 -13.60 9.50
C LYS A 2 11.05 -13.10 10.66
N THR A 3 9.75 -12.95 10.48
CA THR A 3 8.83 -12.40 11.50
C THR A 3 7.51 -13.16 11.53
N GLU A 4 6.85 -13.16 12.68
CA GLU A 4 5.52 -13.75 12.86
C GLU A 4 4.48 -13.07 11.95
N ALA A 5 4.54 -11.73 11.82
CA ALA A 5 3.67 -10.98 10.93
C ALA A 5 3.74 -11.47 9.47
N SER A 6 4.91 -11.95 9.02
CA SER A 6 5.09 -12.49 7.68
C SER A 6 4.48 -13.88 7.46
N ARG A 7 4.03 -14.56 8.51
CA ARG A 7 3.38 -15.88 8.46
C ARG A 7 1.85 -15.78 8.43
N LYS A 8 1.28 -14.65 8.81
CA LYS A 8 -0.17 -14.45 8.84
C LYS A 8 -0.77 -14.60 7.43
N PRO A 9 -1.95 -15.18 7.27
CA PRO A 9 -2.64 -15.23 5.98
C PRO A 9 -2.96 -13.82 5.49
N VAL A 10 -3.07 -13.67 4.18
CA VAL A 10 -3.57 -12.45 3.54
C VAL A 10 -4.88 -12.80 2.86
N PRO A 11 -5.94 -12.01 3.01
CA PRO A 11 -7.18 -12.22 2.27
C PRO A 11 -6.90 -12.26 0.77
N MET A 12 -7.50 -13.22 0.09
CA MET A 12 -7.42 -13.33 -1.37
C MET A 12 -8.74 -12.85 -1.96
N GLU A 13 -8.67 -11.76 -2.70
CA GLU A 13 -9.80 -11.24 -3.46
C GLU A 13 -10.06 -12.11 -4.68
N GLN A 14 -11.33 -12.19 -5.14
CA GLN A 14 -11.77 -13.11 -6.20
C GLN A 14 -10.99 -12.91 -7.50
N GLY A 15 -10.78 -11.67 -7.94
CA GLY A 15 -10.04 -11.39 -9.18
C GLY A 15 -8.60 -11.88 -9.13
N LEU A 16 -7.94 -11.77 -7.95
CA LEU A 16 -6.61 -12.35 -7.76
C LEU A 16 -6.65 -13.89 -7.81
N ALA A 17 -7.67 -14.51 -7.20
CA ALA A 17 -7.86 -15.97 -7.25
C ALA A 17 -8.04 -16.48 -8.69
N GLU A 18 -8.81 -15.77 -9.51
CA GLU A 18 -9.02 -16.08 -10.92
C GLU A 18 -7.70 -16.01 -11.73
N VAL A 19 -6.91 -14.94 -11.52
CA VAL A 19 -5.59 -14.80 -12.16
C VAL A 19 -4.66 -15.93 -11.76
N LEU A 20 -4.59 -16.29 -10.48
CA LEU A 20 -3.75 -17.38 -9.99
C LEU A 20 -4.22 -18.76 -10.50
N THR A 21 -5.53 -18.96 -10.63
CA THR A 21 -6.11 -20.19 -11.20
C THR A 21 -5.75 -20.30 -12.68
N SER A 22 -5.90 -19.22 -13.44
CA SER A 22 -5.48 -19.16 -14.84
C SER A 22 -3.97 -19.40 -15.00
N TRP A 23 -3.17 -18.84 -14.12
CA TRP A 23 -1.73 -19.09 -14.07
C TRP A 23 -1.43 -20.58 -13.84
N ARG A 24 -2.07 -21.18 -12.82
CA ARG A 24 -1.91 -22.61 -12.50
C ARG A 24 -2.23 -23.51 -13.69
N ALA A 25 -3.31 -23.22 -14.42
CA ALA A 25 -3.71 -24.00 -15.61
C ALA A 25 -2.67 -23.98 -16.74
N LYS A 26 -1.85 -22.91 -16.81
CA LYS A 26 -0.78 -22.74 -17.81
C LYS A 26 0.58 -23.24 -17.34
N CYS A 27 0.71 -23.57 -16.06
CA CYS A 27 1.97 -23.96 -15.45
C CYS A 27 2.24 -25.44 -15.66
N ALA A 28 3.46 -25.82 -16.03
CA ALA A 28 3.85 -27.23 -16.18
C ALA A 28 3.86 -27.98 -14.83
N TYR A 29 4.03 -27.24 -13.74
CA TYR A 29 4.01 -27.73 -12.36
C TYR A 29 2.77 -27.18 -11.69
N ASN A 30 1.67 -27.93 -11.66
CA ASN A 30 0.35 -27.47 -11.24
C ASN A 30 -0.33 -28.36 -10.20
N GLN A 31 0.41 -29.29 -9.60
CA GLN A 31 -0.11 -30.17 -8.56
C GLN A 31 -0.39 -29.39 -7.27
N PRO A 32 -1.24 -29.91 -6.35
CA PRO A 32 -1.61 -29.21 -5.12
C PRO A 32 -0.43 -28.86 -4.22
N HIS A 33 0.67 -29.61 -4.29
CA HIS A 33 1.87 -29.42 -3.48
C HIS A 33 2.97 -28.62 -4.18
N ASP A 34 2.77 -28.29 -5.47
CA ASP A 34 3.75 -27.49 -6.21
C ASP A 34 3.75 -26.02 -5.76
N TYR A 35 4.89 -25.37 -5.95
CA TYR A 35 4.99 -23.93 -5.69
C TYR A 35 4.20 -23.13 -6.71
N VAL A 36 3.56 -22.04 -6.29
CA VAL A 36 2.81 -21.13 -7.21
C VAL A 36 3.73 -20.56 -8.29
N PHE A 37 4.95 -20.20 -7.92
CA PHE A 37 5.98 -19.71 -8.83
C PHE A 37 7.20 -20.61 -8.72
N VAL A 38 7.26 -21.59 -9.60
CA VAL A 38 8.33 -22.61 -9.58
C VAL A 38 9.58 -22.16 -10.33
N SER A 39 10.70 -22.69 -9.94
CA SER A 39 11.94 -22.59 -10.73
C SER A 39 11.95 -23.69 -11.78
N ILE A 40 11.85 -23.32 -13.05
CA ILE A 40 11.99 -24.26 -14.19
C ILE A 40 13.41 -24.85 -14.20
N LYS A 41 14.43 -24.06 -13.92
CA LYS A 41 15.83 -24.51 -13.83
C LYS A 41 16.05 -25.62 -12.80
N MET A 42 15.21 -25.65 -11.76
CA MET A 42 15.26 -26.67 -10.69
C MET A 42 14.16 -27.74 -10.86
N HIS A 43 13.62 -27.88 -12.07
CA HIS A 43 12.60 -28.89 -12.40
C HIS A 43 11.42 -28.91 -11.41
N GLY A 44 10.94 -27.73 -11.01
CA GLY A 44 9.80 -27.60 -10.08
C GLY A 44 10.11 -27.86 -8.60
N LYS A 45 11.30 -28.35 -8.25
CA LYS A 45 11.66 -28.73 -6.86
C LYS A 45 11.82 -27.54 -5.92
N GLN A 46 11.95 -26.33 -6.42
CA GLN A 46 12.12 -25.12 -5.65
C GLN A 46 11.31 -23.96 -6.24
N PRO A 47 10.92 -22.96 -5.42
CA PRO A 47 10.32 -21.75 -5.96
C PRO A 47 11.34 -20.96 -6.77
N ILE A 48 10.86 -20.13 -7.68
CA ILE A 48 11.71 -19.20 -8.42
C ILE A 48 12.39 -18.25 -7.42
N TRP A 49 13.68 -18.02 -7.62
CA TRP A 49 14.40 -17.05 -6.80
C TRP A 49 13.89 -15.63 -7.11
N PRO A 50 13.52 -14.82 -6.09
CA PRO A 50 12.91 -13.50 -6.34
C PRO A 50 13.77 -12.58 -7.23
N ASN A 51 15.09 -12.61 -7.06
CA ASN A 51 15.98 -11.79 -7.89
C ASN A 51 15.98 -12.27 -9.35
N SER A 52 15.99 -13.58 -9.60
CA SER A 52 15.88 -14.12 -10.96
C SER A 52 14.56 -13.74 -11.61
N ALA A 53 13.44 -13.81 -10.88
CA ALA A 53 12.15 -13.36 -11.40
C ALA A 53 12.18 -11.87 -11.79
N MET A 54 12.85 -11.04 -11.01
CA MET A 54 13.00 -9.61 -11.31
C MET A 54 13.88 -9.36 -12.53
N GLU A 55 15.05 -9.99 -12.59
CA GLU A 55 16.04 -9.77 -13.66
C GLU A 55 15.63 -10.41 -14.99
N ASP A 56 15.13 -11.64 -14.93
CA ASP A 56 14.90 -12.44 -16.14
C ASP A 56 13.51 -12.14 -16.76
N HIS A 57 12.54 -11.63 -15.98
CA HIS A 57 11.17 -11.46 -16.44
C HIS A 57 10.63 -10.04 -16.29
N ILE A 58 10.68 -9.48 -15.06
CA ILE A 58 9.99 -8.21 -14.76
C ILE A 58 10.70 -7.01 -15.40
N ARG A 59 12.01 -6.88 -15.22
CA ARG A 59 12.78 -5.76 -15.81
C ARG A 59 12.78 -5.78 -17.35
N PRO A 60 12.97 -6.92 -18.02
CA PRO A 60 12.84 -6.97 -19.48
C PRO A 60 11.43 -6.59 -19.96
N ALA A 61 10.37 -7.03 -19.25
CA ALA A 61 9.01 -6.63 -19.57
C ALA A 61 8.79 -5.12 -19.40
N ALA A 62 9.28 -4.55 -18.31
CA ALA A 62 9.23 -3.10 -18.07
C ALA A 62 9.96 -2.32 -19.16
N LYS A 63 11.14 -2.80 -19.59
CA LYS A 63 11.89 -2.19 -20.67
C LYS A 63 11.11 -2.22 -22.00
N ARG A 64 10.47 -3.34 -22.34
CA ARG A 64 9.60 -3.43 -23.53
C ARG A 64 8.39 -2.51 -23.46
N ALA A 65 7.89 -2.23 -22.25
CA ALA A 65 6.79 -1.29 -21.99
C ALA A 65 7.28 0.17 -21.83
N GLU A 66 8.53 0.47 -22.16
CA GLU A 66 9.16 1.80 -22.08
C GLU A 66 9.13 2.43 -20.68
N ILE A 67 9.04 1.60 -19.64
CA ILE A 67 9.09 2.07 -18.26
C ILE A 67 10.54 2.33 -17.88
N THR A 68 10.92 3.61 -17.81
CA THR A 68 12.30 4.05 -17.53
C THR A 68 12.66 4.02 -16.04
N LYS A 69 11.66 4.00 -15.15
CA LYS A 69 11.87 3.96 -13.70
C LYS A 69 12.45 2.62 -13.27
N ARG A 70 13.41 2.65 -12.34
CA ARG A 70 13.95 1.43 -11.74
C ARG A 70 12.85 0.69 -10.96
N ILE A 71 12.52 -0.52 -11.41
CA ILE A 71 11.53 -1.39 -10.77
C ILE A 71 12.25 -2.43 -9.90
N GLY A 72 11.73 -2.64 -8.70
CA GLY A 72 12.16 -3.66 -7.76
C GLY A 72 11.01 -4.10 -6.85
N TRP A 73 11.18 -5.17 -6.09
CA TRP A 73 10.16 -5.67 -5.15
C TRP A 73 9.70 -4.61 -4.15
N HIS A 74 10.62 -3.80 -3.65
CA HIS A 74 10.28 -2.68 -2.77
C HIS A 74 9.46 -1.60 -3.48
N THR A 75 9.75 -1.32 -4.75
CA THR A 75 8.98 -0.37 -5.55
C THR A 75 7.53 -0.85 -5.69
N LEU A 76 7.32 -2.11 -6.05
CA LEU A 76 5.98 -2.71 -6.16
C LEU A 76 5.24 -2.67 -4.83
N ARG A 77 5.93 -3.02 -3.74
CA ARG A 77 5.38 -2.96 -2.39
C ARG A 77 4.99 -1.53 -1.99
N HIS A 78 5.85 -0.55 -2.23
CA HIS A 78 5.55 0.86 -1.96
C HIS A 78 4.38 1.37 -2.79
N THR A 79 4.30 1.00 -4.07
CA THR A 79 3.17 1.33 -4.93
C THR A 79 1.86 0.79 -4.37
N PHE A 80 1.84 -0.49 -3.95
CA PHE A 80 0.66 -1.09 -3.32
C PHE A 80 0.22 -0.33 -2.06
N GLY A 81 1.14 -0.02 -1.15
CA GLY A 81 0.83 0.78 0.05
C GLY A 81 0.34 2.19 -0.28
N THR A 82 0.88 2.81 -1.34
CA THR A 82 0.44 4.14 -1.80
C THR A 82 -0.97 4.09 -2.39
N LEU A 83 -1.31 3.05 -3.15
CA LEU A 83 -2.65 2.85 -3.72
C LEU A 83 -3.69 2.61 -2.63
N LEU A 84 -3.40 1.74 -1.65
CA LEU A 84 -4.29 1.53 -0.49
C LEU A 84 -4.60 2.85 0.22
N LYS A 85 -3.57 3.65 0.44
CA LYS A 85 -3.74 4.97 1.03
C LYS A 85 -4.55 5.93 0.16
N ALA A 86 -4.32 5.95 -1.14
CA ALA A 86 -5.06 6.80 -2.09
C ALA A 86 -6.55 6.42 -2.10
N ASN A 87 -6.88 5.14 -1.89
CA ASN A 87 -8.24 4.65 -1.72
C ASN A 87 -8.87 5.00 -0.35
N GLY A 88 -8.12 5.63 0.56
CA GLY A 88 -8.63 6.05 1.86
C GLY A 88 -8.56 4.99 2.95
N GLU A 89 -7.88 3.87 2.71
CA GLU A 89 -7.73 2.80 3.69
C GLU A 89 -7.03 3.30 4.96
N ASP A 90 -7.49 2.82 6.11
CA ASP A 90 -6.89 3.17 7.39
C ASP A 90 -5.51 2.53 7.59
N VAL A 91 -4.74 3.10 8.53
CA VAL A 91 -3.35 2.66 8.78
C VAL A 91 -3.26 1.20 9.24
N ALA A 92 -4.23 0.72 10.03
CA ALA A 92 -4.22 -0.64 10.55
C ALA A 92 -4.49 -1.65 9.42
N THR A 93 -5.44 -1.35 8.54
CA THR A 93 -5.72 -2.13 7.32
C THR A 93 -4.49 -2.17 6.41
N VAL A 94 -3.87 -1.03 6.13
CA VAL A 94 -2.65 -0.98 5.32
C VAL A 94 -1.52 -1.78 5.96
N GLN A 95 -1.31 -1.64 7.28
CA GLN A 95 -0.30 -2.41 8.00
C GLN A 95 -0.54 -3.92 7.91
N ALA A 96 -1.78 -4.35 8.10
CA ALA A 96 -2.17 -5.76 8.03
C ALA A 96 -1.93 -6.35 6.64
N LEU A 97 -2.40 -5.68 5.58
CA LEU A 97 -2.22 -6.11 4.19
C LEU A 97 -0.75 -6.08 3.76
N MET A 98 0.00 -5.08 4.20
CA MET A 98 1.43 -4.98 3.96
C MET A 98 2.25 -5.95 4.83
N ARG A 99 1.64 -6.55 5.86
CA ARG A 99 2.31 -7.46 6.82
C ARG A 99 3.55 -6.82 7.44
N HIS A 100 3.44 -5.52 7.78
CA HIS A 100 4.50 -4.82 8.48
C HIS A 100 4.51 -5.21 9.95
N ALA A 101 5.64 -5.71 10.43
CA ALA A 101 5.82 -6.05 11.85
C ALA A 101 5.81 -4.80 12.75
N ASN A 102 6.19 -3.64 12.21
CA ASN A 102 6.23 -2.37 12.92
C ASN A 102 5.38 -1.31 12.21
N VAL A 103 4.49 -0.66 12.99
CA VAL A 103 3.62 0.44 12.54
C VAL A 103 4.42 1.62 11.99
N SER A 104 5.60 1.89 12.54
CA SER A 104 6.46 3.01 12.11
C SER A 104 6.78 2.96 10.62
N VAL A 105 6.95 1.76 10.05
CA VAL A 105 7.21 1.57 8.62
C VAL A 105 6.01 2.00 7.78
N THR A 106 4.79 1.69 8.24
CA THR A 106 3.54 2.12 7.58
C THR A 106 3.33 3.61 7.76
N MET A 107 3.56 4.13 8.98
CA MET A 107 3.40 5.55 9.30
C MET A 107 4.32 6.44 8.47
N ASN A 108 5.58 6.07 8.25
CA ASN A 108 6.49 6.83 7.40
C ASN A 108 5.96 6.99 5.97
N THR A 109 5.33 5.96 5.43
CA THR A 109 4.64 6.04 4.12
C THR A 109 3.41 6.95 4.18
N TYR A 110 2.70 6.97 5.34
CA TYR A 110 1.52 7.81 5.55
C TYR A 110 1.85 9.29 5.75
N VAL A 111 2.93 9.61 6.46
CA VAL A 111 3.30 11.00 6.83
C VAL A 111 3.68 11.83 5.61
N GLN A 112 4.36 11.24 4.63
CA GLN A 112 4.88 11.98 3.47
C GLN A 112 3.80 12.47 2.48
N ALA A 113 2.57 11.94 2.51
CA ALA A 113 1.55 12.19 1.48
C ALA A 113 0.34 13.04 1.94
N VAL A 114 0.40 13.76 3.07
CA VAL A 114 -0.82 14.21 3.78
C VAL A 114 -1.14 15.70 3.72
N THR A 115 -0.54 16.52 2.88
CA THR A 115 -0.82 17.98 2.94
C THR A 115 -2.27 18.37 2.60
N PRO A 116 -2.93 17.86 1.54
CA PRO A 116 -4.33 18.20 1.24
C PRO A 116 -5.34 17.56 2.19
N ALA A 117 -5.12 16.30 2.60
CA ALA A 117 -6.02 15.58 3.49
C ALA A 117 -6.00 16.14 4.92
N LYS A 118 -4.84 16.54 5.44
CA LYS A 118 -4.73 17.24 6.75
C LYS A 118 -5.52 18.53 6.75
N ARG A 119 -5.44 19.35 5.70
CA ARG A 119 -6.21 20.60 5.58
C ARG A 119 -7.71 20.35 5.48
N LYS A 120 -8.14 19.28 4.81
CA LYS A 120 -9.55 18.89 4.73
C LYS A 120 -10.09 18.44 6.10
N ALA A 121 -9.33 17.60 6.82
CA ALA A 121 -9.67 17.16 8.16
C ALA A 121 -9.76 18.33 9.15
N GLN A 122 -8.78 19.23 9.16
CA GLN A 122 -8.82 20.45 10.00
C GLN A 122 -10.05 21.32 9.69
N ARG A 123 -10.37 21.53 8.42
CA ARG A 123 -11.58 22.27 8.03
C ARG A 123 -12.87 21.61 8.53
N GLY A 124 -12.95 20.27 8.47
CA GLY A 124 -14.09 19.52 9.00
C GLY A 124 -14.28 19.72 10.51
N ILE A 125 -13.19 19.60 11.28
CA ILE A 125 -13.23 19.82 12.73
C ILE A 125 -13.59 21.27 13.05
N ILE A 126 -12.99 22.25 12.38
CA ILE A 126 -13.34 23.67 12.62
C ILE A 126 -14.80 23.95 12.30
N LYS A 127 -15.36 23.33 11.26
CA LYS A 127 -16.78 23.44 10.93
C LYS A 127 -17.65 22.88 12.04
N GLN A 128 -17.38 21.67 12.53
CA GLN A 128 -18.11 21.04 13.64
C GLN A 128 -18.03 21.87 14.92
N ILE A 129 -16.85 22.41 15.29
CA ILE A 129 -16.71 23.26 16.46
C ILE A 129 -17.55 24.53 16.34
N ARG A 130 -17.60 25.17 15.16
CA ARG A 130 -18.42 26.35 14.91
C ARG A 130 -19.93 26.08 14.95
N GLU A 131 -20.35 24.88 14.54
CA GLU A 131 -21.76 24.46 14.60
C GLU A 131 -22.22 24.16 16.03
N VAL A 132 -21.32 23.65 16.88
CA VAL A 132 -21.60 23.34 18.29
C VAL A 132 -21.46 24.58 19.21
N ALA A 133 -20.59 25.52 18.88
CA ALA A 133 -20.35 26.75 19.63
C ALA A 133 -20.48 27.98 18.70
N PRO A 134 -21.71 28.38 18.33
CA PRO A 134 -21.94 29.52 17.43
C PRO A 134 -21.48 30.89 17.98
N ASP A 135 -21.32 31.00 19.29
CA ASP A 135 -20.84 32.24 19.96
C ASP A 135 -19.40 32.07 20.47
N GLY A 136 -18.43 32.05 19.54
CA GLY A 136 -17.02 32.27 19.89
C GLY A 136 -16.81 33.71 20.44
N PRO A 137 -15.72 33.94 21.22
CA PRO A 137 -15.50 35.24 21.86
C PRO A 137 -15.49 36.35 20.81
N ARG A 138 -16.48 37.28 20.96
CA ARG A 138 -16.53 38.51 20.16
C ARG A 138 -15.27 39.31 20.45
N SER A 139 -14.45 39.59 19.47
CA SER A 139 -13.38 40.55 19.58
C SER A 139 -13.99 41.87 20.04
N LYS A 140 -13.60 42.37 21.20
CA LYS A 140 -13.96 43.70 21.65
C LYS A 140 -13.44 44.68 20.61
N SER A 141 -14.36 45.32 19.89
CA SER A 141 -14.07 46.46 19.06
C SER A 141 -13.54 47.56 19.98
N GLU A 142 -12.33 47.97 19.76
CA GLU A 142 -11.74 49.20 20.37
C GLU A 142 -12.60 50.40 19.96
N THR A 143 -13.16 51.05 20.96
CA THR A 143 -13.81 52.33 20.80
C THR A 143 -12.71 53.40 20.63
N PRO A 144 -12.73 54.21 19.58
CA PRO A 144 -11.78 55.32 19.49
C PRO A 144 -12.13 56.37 20.55
N ALA A 145 -11.14 56.70 21.37
CA ALA A 145 -11.22 57.83 22.31
C ALA A 145 -11.25 59.12 21.49
N SER A 146 -12.36 59.86 21.60
CA SER A 146 -12.47 61.24 21.18
C SER A 146 -11.95 62.16 22.27
N ALA A 147 -11.04 63.04 21.96
CA ALA A 147 -10.94 64.38 22.51
C ALA A 147 -10.08 65.23 21.63
#